data_3a55e3fcf2edfe48c5f39f720f8ea3da
#
_entry.id   3a55e3fcf2edfe48c5f39f720f8ea3da
#
_cell.length_a   1.000
_cell.length_b   1.000
_cell.length_c   1.000
_cell.angle_alpha   90.00
_cell.angle_beta   90.00
_cell.angle_gamma   90.00
#
_symmetry.space_group_name_H-M   'P 1'
#
loop_
_entity.id
_entity.type
_entity.pdbx_description
1 polymer ?
#
loop_
_entity_poly.entity_id
_entity_poly.type
_entity_poly.pdbx_seq_one_letter_code
_entity_poly.pdbx_strand_id
1 'polypeptide(L)'
;MTATVVVVYTAGAATPIELAADSDGFDLVFAAPLDAMPNGLAELLAAVGEVVDVTDEAAGAAVLAARRPAGIVAFSDRDLPLAARLASRLGLRYHSESAALAATDKYVQRRLLRDAGLRVPRFRRLDRPDQVVDALAAVGTPAVLKPVRGAASQHVYRLDDPQDALRLAAEAFAAGGVDQFVVEEMLVGCPSVAGPDLGDYVSVETLLWRGTVAYQMLNSRLPLREPFRESGFILPGLLPAAVKEDAYRVAEAACRALGLADGWMHVELKLTADGPVVIEVNARLGGYVATMLYRSYGVEAVRIAFDVAVGRRPVMPAGEPAAVAFCYQILPPVGDWRLTSWGRVAGLEDRSDILSVVCIAAPGDRVDWRQGTQGTIGVVEGVAERPEAVLAAVRAIERTIADELVFSPA
;
A
#
# COMPACT_ATOMS: atom_id res chain seq x y z
N MET A 1 -22.01 -17.65 18.19
CA MET A 1 -20.98 -17.12 19.13
C MET A 1 -20.07 -16.24 18.29
N THR A 2 -19.88 -14.99 18.72
CA THR A 2 -18.92 -14.05 18.14
C THR A 2 -17.50 -14.60 18.32
N ALA A 3 -16.63 -14.39 17.36
CA ALA A 3 -15.23 -14.79 17.44
C ALA A 3 -14.38 -13.56 17.78
N THR A 4 -13.52 -13.66 18.78
CA THR A 4 -12.60 -12.57 19.13
C THR A 4 -11.44 -12.52 18.15
N VAL A 5 -11.21 -11.36 17.55
CA VAL A 5 -10.08 -11.08 16.63
C VAL A 5 -9.19 -9.99 17.23
N VAL A 6 -7.91 -10.29 17.34
CA VAL A 6 -6.91 -9.27 17.68
C VAL A 6 -6.54 -8.51 16.41
N VAL A 7 -6.71 -7.20 16.42
CA VAL A 7 -6.29 -6.29 15.37
C VAL A 7 -5.08 -5.51 15.86
N VAL A 8 -3.90 -5.84 15.34
CA VAL A 8 -2.70 -5.04 15.64
C VAL A 8 -2.75 -3.77 14.79
N TYR A 9 -2.84 -2.61 15.43
CA TYR A 9 -3.20 -1.39 14.73
C TYR A 9 -2.54 -0.14 15.30
N THR A 10 -1.69 0.48 14.49
CA THR A 10 -1.17 1.84 14.73
C THR A 10 -1.60 2.83 13.65
N ALA A 11 -1.90 2.35 12.48
CA ALA A 11 -2.50 3.00 11.31
C ALA A 11 -2.63 1.91 10.23
N GLY A 12 -3.33 2.13 9.13
CA GLY A 12 -3.32 1.09 8.11
C GLY A 12 -4.21 1.33 6.90
N ALA A 13 -4.25 0.34 6.03
CA ALA A 13 -5.05 0.30 4.82
C ALA A 13 -6.56 0.15 5.09
N ALA A 14 -6.95 -0.28 6.30
CA ALA A 14 -8.32 -0.25 6.77
C ALA A 14 -8.48 0.86 7.83
N THR A 15 -9.44 1.73 7.66
CA THR A 15 -9.77 2.79 8.61
C THR A 15 -10.57 2.26 9.80
N PRO A 16 -10.60 2.94 10.96
CA PRO A 16 -11.49 2.56 12.07
C PRO A 16 -12.97 2.43 11.66
N ILE A 17 -13.42 3.22 10.69
CA ILE A 17 -14.79 3.14 10.16
C ILE A 17 -15.01 1.84 9.39
N GLU A 18 -14.09 1.45 8.51
CA GLU A 18 -14.16 0.18 7.78
C GLU A 18 -14.06 -1.01 8.72
N LEU A 19 -13.17 -0.94 9.74
CA LEU A 19 -13.09 -1.97 10.78
C LEU A 19 -14.40 -2.14 11.53
N ALA A 20 -15.08 -1.04 11.89
CA ALA A 20 -16.38 -1.07 12.53
C ALA A 20 -17.46 -1.63 11.62
N ALA A 21 -17.50 -1.19 10.35
CA ALA A 21 -18.52 -1.61 9.38
C ALA A 21 -18.46 -3.12 9.10
N ASP A 22 -17.26 -3.69 9.03
CA ASP A 22 -17.03 -5.09 8.66
C ASP A 22 -16.93 -6.04 9.89
N SER A 23 -17.16 -5.53 11.13
CA SER A 23 -16.96 -6.29 12.38
C SER A 23 -18.16 -7.17 12.78
N ASP A 24 -19.27 -7.15 12.06
CA ASP A 24 -20.45 -7.93 12.44
C ASP A 24 -20.12 -9.43 12.61
N GLY A 25 -20.46 -9.99 13.78
CA GLY A 25 -20.11 -11.36 14.18
C GLY A 25 -18.68 -11.57 14.68
N PHE A 26 -17.93 -10.47 14.93
CA PHE A 26 -16.61 -10.48 15.56
C PHE A 26 -16.55 -9.52 16.75
N ASP A 27 -15.82 -9.93 17.79
CA ASP A 27 -15.42 -9.05 18.89
C ASP A 27 -13.99 -8.59 18.62
N LEU A 28 -13.81 -7.30 18.34
CA LEU A 28 -12.50 -6.75 18.03
C LEU A 28 -11.76 -6.34 19.30
N VAL A 29 -10.49 -6.77 19.39
CA VAL A 29 -9.54 -6.34 20.42
C VAL A 29 -8.34 -5.72 19.72
N PHE A 30 -8.17 -4.42 19.86
CA PHE A 30 -7.05 -3.68 19.28
C PHE A 30 -5.81 -3.82 20.15
N ALA A 31 -4.73 -4.30 19.56
CA ALA A 31 -3.42 -4.38 20.21
C ALA A 31 -2.51 -3.30 19.63
N ALA A 32 -2.06 -2.35 20.45
CA ALA A 32 -1.20 -1.27 20.02
C ALA A 32 -0.21 -0.85 21.10
N PRO A 33 1.04 -0.45 20.76
CA PRO A 33 1.93 0.24 21.68
C PRO A 33 1.43 1.67 21.85
N LEU A 34 0.74 1.93 22.98
CA LEU A 34 0.02 3.20 23.18
C LEU A 34 0.93 4.43 23.23
N ASP A 35 2.20 4.26 23.63
CA ASP A 35 3.22 5.30 23.62
C ASP A 35 3.65 5.76 22.23
N ALA A 36 3.41 4.91 21.20
CA ALA A 36 3.75 5.18 19.80
C ALA A 36 2.52 5.51 18.92
N MET A 37 1.32 5.56 19.49
CA MET A 37 0.11 5.85 18.74
C MET A 37 -0.07 7.34 18.42
N PRO A 38 -0.64 7.68 17.26
CA PRO A 38 -1.11 9.04 16.99
C PRO A 38 -2.16 9.48 18.02
N ASN A 39 -2.13 10.77 18.39
CA ASN A 39 -3.10 11.34 19.30
C ASN A 39 -4.54 11.14 18.83
N GLY A 40 -5.43 10.75 19.74
CA GLY A 40 -6.86 10.53 19.46
C GLY A 40 -7.19 9.21 18.78
N LEU A 41 -6.20 8.43 18.32
CA LEU A 41 -6.46 7.15 17.64
C LEU A 41 -6.95 6.09 18.64
N ALA A 42 -6.41 6.05 19.84
CA ALA A 42 -6.83 5.10 20.86
C ALA A 42 -8.31 5.26 21.23
N GLU A 43 -8.78 6.51 21.33
CA GLU A 43 -10.18 6.84 21.61
C GLU A 43 -11.11 6.41 20.46
N LEU A 44 -10.66 6.62 19.20
CA LEU A 44 -11.42 6.16 18.03
C LEU A 44 -11.54 4.64 18.01
N LEU A 45 -10.46 3.92 18.30
CA LEU A 45 -10.49 2.45 18.36
C LEU A 45 -11.34 1.95 19.53
N ALA A 46 -11.30 2.63 20.70
CA ALA A 46 -12.12 2.29 21.85
C ALA A 46 -13.62 2.42 21.59
N ALA A 47 -14.03 3.22 20.59
CA ALA A 47 -15.43 3.28 20.16
C ALA A 47 -15.85 2.05 19.31
N VAL A 48 -14.88 1.28 18.78
CA VAL A 48 -15.12 0.11 17.92
C VAL A 48 -14.92 -1.20 18.68
N GLY A 49 -13.93 -1.25 19.59
CA GLY A 49 -13.61 -2.46 20.34
C GLY A 49 -12.71 -2.17 21.53
N GLU A 50 -12.33 -3.22 22.27
CA GLU A 50 -11.39 -3.07 23.40
C GLU A 50 -9.99 -2.71 22.89
N VAL A 51 -9.28 -1.80 23.57
CA VAL A 51 -7.89 -1.45 23.28
C VAL A 51 -6.98 -2.00 24.37
N VAL A 52 -5.97 -2.77 23.98
CA VAL A 52 -4.97 -3.37 24.87
C VAL A 52 -3.60 -2.79 24.55
N ASP A 53 -2.93 -2.23 25.57
CA ASP A 53 -1.57 -1.78 25.44
C ASP A 53 -0.60 -2.97 25.32
N VAL A 54 0.21 -2.93 24.27
CA VAL A 54 1.27 -3.93 24.00
C VAL A 54 2.66 -3.28 23.94
N THR A 55 2.84 -2.12 24.57
CA THR A 55 4.16 -1.48 24.75
C THR A 55 5.11 -2.47 25.46
N ASP A 56 4.61 -3.16 26.51
CA ASP A 56 5.21 -4.40 26.99
C ASP A 56 4.50 -5.59 26.31
N GLU A 57 5.16 -6.20 25.32
CA GLU A 57 4.59 -7.31 24.54
C GLU A 57 4.24 -8.52 25.39
N ALA A 58 4.97 -8.81 26.46
CA ALA A 58 4.71 -9.98 27.31
C ALA A 58 3.48 -9.75 28.18
N ALA A 59 3.38 -8.60 28.82
CA ALA A 59 2.22 -8.21 29.62
C ALA A 59 0.97 -8.09 28.74
N GLY A 60 1.07 -7.42 27.59
CA GLY A 60 -0.03 -7.28 26.64
C GLY A 60 -0.52 -8.63 26.10
N ALA A 61 0.40 -9.54 25.75
CA ALA A 61 0.03 -10.88 25.28
C ALA A 61 -0.72 -11.68 26.37
N ALA A 62 -0.37 -11.51 27.66
CA ALA A 62 -1.11 -12.15 28.75
C ALA A 62 -2.55 -11.61 28.86
N VAL A 63 -2.74 -10.30 28.70
CA VAL A 63 -4.07 -9.68 28.66
C VAL A 63 -4.87 -10.19 27.46
N LEU A 64 -4.27 -10.22 26.26
CA LEU A 64 -4.90 -10.74 25.05
C LEU A 64 -5.29 -12.21 25.18
N ALA A 65 -4.44 -13.04 25.76
CA ALA A 65 -4.70 -14.47 25.98
C ALA A 65 -5.96 -14.71 26.84
N ALA A 66 -6.22 -13.84 27.83
CA ALA A 66 -7.41 -13.93 28.67
C ALA A 66 -8.73 -13.70 27.86
N ARG A 67 -8.66 -13.06 26.70
CA ARG A 67 -9.80 -12.85 25.77
C ARG A 67 -10.02 -14.06 24.87
N ARG A 68 -9.14 -15.07 24.90
CA ARG A 68 -9.19 -16.30 24.07
C ARG A 68 -9.41 -16.00 22.59
N PRO A 69 -8.57 -15.17 21.96
CA PRO A 69 -8.74 -14.77 20.56
C PRO A 69 -8.68 -15.98 19.63
N ALA A 70 -9.53 -15.95 18.61
CA ALA A 70 -9.59 -16.98 17.56
C ALA A 70 -8.67 -16.64 16.37
N GLY A 71 -8.26 -15.37 16.23
CA GLY A 71 -7.43 -14.91 15.14
C GLY A 71 -6.73 -13.60 15.44
N ILE A 72 -5.77 -13.25 14.56
CA ILE A 72 -5.02 -12.00 14.62
C ILE A 72 -4.81 -11.48 13.20
N VAL A 73 -4.85 -10.15 13.02
CA VAL A 73 -4.66 -9.47 11.74
C VAL A 73 -3.96 -8.14 11.93
N ALA A 74 -3.26 -7.68 10.87
CA ALA A 74 -2.73 -6.32 10.77
C ALA A 74 -3.02 -5.74 9.39
N PHE A 75 -3.21 -4.41 9.32
CA PHE A 75 -3.51 -3.68 8.09
C PHE A 75 -2.42 -2.68 7.70
N SER A 76 -1.25 -2.74 8.34
CA SER A 76 -0.10 -1.89 8.10
C SER A 76 1.19 -2.69 8.08
N ASP A 77 2.11 -2.35 7.19
CA ASP A 77 3.44 -2.97 7.13
C ASP A 77 4.20 -2.78 8.45
N ARG A 78 4.00 -1.64 9.12
CA ARG A 78 4.60 -1.35 10.44
C ARG A 78 4.16 -2.36 11.50
N ASP A 79 2.92 -2.81 11.45
CA ASP A 79 2.31 -3.66 12.47
C ASP A 79 2.58 -5.16 12.26
N LEU A 80 2.98 -5.57 11.04
CA LEU A 80 3.22 -6.97 10.70
C LEU A 80 4.20 -7.70 11.64
N PRO A 81 5.39 -7.13 11.99
CA PRO A 81 6.32 -7.82 12.88
C PRO A 81 5.76 -8.02 14.28
N LEU A 82 5.04 -7.03 14.82
CA LEU A 82 4.38 -7.13 16.13
C LEU A 82 3.25 -8.18 16.09
N ALA A 83 2.42 -8.16 15.04
CA ALA A 83 1.36 -9.14 14.86
C ALA A 83 1.92 -10.57 14.80
N ALA A 84 3.04 -10.81 14.11
CA ALA A 84 3.67 -12.11 14.03
C ALA A 84 4.20 -12.59 15.41
N ARG A 85 4.84 -11.71 16.19
CA ARG A 85 5.31 -12.06 17.55
C ARG A 85 4.15 -12.33 18.50
N LEU A 86 3.10 -11.51 18.48
CA LEU A 86 1.90 -11.75 19.29
C LEU A 86 1.19 -13.03 18.87
N ALA A 87 1.07 -13.31 17.57
CA ALA A 87 0.52 -14.56 17.06
C ALA A 87 1.28 -15.80 17.59
N SER A 88 2.61 -15.74 17.53
CA SER A 88 3.47 -16.80 18.05
C SER A 88 3.25 -17.04 19.55
N ARG A 89 3.17 -15.96 20.36
CA ARG A 89 2.92 -16.04 21.81
C ARG A 89 1.53 -16.58 22.15
N LEU A 90 0.52 -16.25 21.34
CA LEU A 90 -0.87 -16.62 21.54
C LEU A 90 -1.23 -17.98 20.91
N GLY A 91 -0.31 -18.60 20.16
CA GLY A 91 -0.57 -19.83 19.42
C GLY A 91 -1.57 -19.65 18.28
N LEU A 92 -1.67 -18.47 17.72
CA LEU A 92 -2.57 -18.12 16.63
C LEU A 92 -1.90 -18.34 15.27
N ARG A 93 -2.73 -18.59 14.26
CA ARG A 93 -2.26 -18.66 12.87
C ARG A 93 -2.01 -17.26 12.34
N TYR A 94 -0.83 -17.08 11.79
CA TYR A 94 -0.39 -15.84 11.11
C TYR A 94 0.88 -16.14 10.30
N HIS A 95 1.47 -15.13 9.71
CA HIS A 95 2.82 -15.24 9.14
C HIS A 95 3.85 -15.58 10.20
N SER A 96 4.87 -16.35 9.85
CA SER A 96 6.03 -16.49 10.72
C SER A 96 6.71 -15.14 10.94
N GLU A 97 7.42 -14.97 12.05
CA GLU A 97 8.17 -13.75 12.34
C GLU A 97 9.19 -13.44 11.21
N SER A 98 9.83 -14.48 10.67
CA SER A 98 10.76 -14.31 9.54
C SER A 98 10.07 -13.86 8.26
N ALA A 99 8.87 -14.36 7.96
CA ALA A 99 8.09 -13.92 6.80
C ALA A 99 7.58 -12.49 6.97
N ALA A 100 7.09 -12.12 8.16
CA ALA A 100 6.67 -10.76 8.47
C ALA A 100 7.83 -9.76 8.36
N LEU A 101 9.01 -10.11 8.87
CA LEU A 101 10.22 -9.30 8.72
C LEU A 101 10.65 -9.20 7.24
N ALA A 102 10.60 -10.30 6.49
CA ALA A 102 10.91 -10.29 5.07
C ALA A 102 9.96 -9.39 4.28
N ALA A 103 8.66 -9.39 4.59
CA ALA A 103 7.68 -8.52 3.95
C ALA A 103 7.88 -7.03 4.25
N THR A 104 8.62 -6.68 5.31
CA THR A 104 8.87 -5.26 5.69
C THR A 104 10.28 -4.77 5.34
N ASP A 105 11.13 -5.61 4.74
CA ASP A 105 12.52 -5.28 4.42
C ASP A 105 12.79 -5.50 2.92
N LYS A 106 12.88 -4.42 2.16
CA LYS A 106 13.04 -4.43 0.70
C LYS A 106 14.32 -5.15 0.25
N TYR A 107 15.39 -5.03 1.02
CA TYR A 107 16.64 -5.73 0.70
C TYR A 107 16.50 -7.26 0.89
N VAL A 108 15.85 -7.68 1.97
CA VAL A 108 15.55 -9.09 2.21
C VAL A 108 14.57 -9.63 1.16
N GLN A 109 13.53 -8.86 0.80
CA GLN A 109 12.63 -9.23 -0.30
C GLN A 109 13.40 -9.52 -1.58
N ARG A 110 14.29 -8.61 -1.99
CA ARG A 110 15.09 -8.80 -3.22
C ARG A 110 15.93 -10.07 -3.19
N ARG A 111 16.53 -10.38 -2.04
CA ARG A 111 17.32 -11.61 -1.89
C ARG A 111 16.44 -12.85 -2.04
N LEU A 112 15.35 -12.92 -1.30
CA LEU A 112 14.45 -14.09 -1.31
C LEU A 112 13.82 -14.29 -2.70
N LEU A 113 13.38 -13.22 -3.35
CA LEU A 113 12.82 -13.28 -4.70
C LEU A 113 13.85 -13.78 -5.72
N ARG A 114 15.06 -13.27 -5.68
CA ARG A 114 16.17 -13.73 -6.53
C ARG A 114 16.51 -15.20 -6.28
N ASP A 115 16.62 -15.59 -5.02
CA ASP A 115 16.99 -16.95 -4.61
C ASP A 115 15.89 -17.97 -4.98
N ALA A 116 14.63 -17.49 -5.13
CA ALA A 116 13.49 -18.24 -5.68
C ALA A 116 13.43 -18.23 -7.22
N GLY A 117 14.40 -17.61 -7.91
CA GLY A 117 14.46 -17.56 -9.37
C GLY A 117 13.56 -16.51 -10.02
N LEU A 118 12.98 -15.59 -9.25
CA LEU A 118 12.22 -14.46 -9.78
C LEU A 118 13.17 -13.37 -10.28
N ARG A 119 12.75 -12.70 -11.35
CA ARG A 119 13.48 -11.53 -11.85
C ARG A 119 13.37 -10.39 -10.84
N VAL A 120 14.50 -9.80 -10.49
CA VAL A 120 14.60 -8.63 -9.60
C VAL A 120 15.58 -7.62 -10.21
N PRO A 121 15.46 -6.32 -9.89
CA PRO A 121 16.47 -5.35 -10.26
C PRO A 121 17.82 -5.70 -9.62
N ARG A 122 18.93 -5.26 -10.19
CA ARG A 122 20.22 -5.25 -9.48
C ARG A 122 20.09 -4.35 -8.27
N PHE A 123 20.64 -4.74 -7.14
CA PHE A 123 20.46 -3.98 -5.88
C PHE A 123 21.67 -4.05 -4.96
N ARG A 124 21.84 -3.00 -4.15
CA ARG A 124 22.85 -2.90 -3.07
C ARG A 124 22.23 -2.20 -1.86
N ARG A 125 22.56 -2.68 -0.67
CA ARG A 125 22.19 -2.02 0.59
C ARG A 125 23.23 -0.96 0.93
N LEU A 126 22.76 0.16 1.49
CA LEU A 126 23.58 1.21 2.08
C LEU A 126 23.29 1.32 3.57
N ASP A 127 24.34 1.30 4.37
CA ASP A 127 24.32 1.60 5.81
C ASP A 127 24.93 2.99 6.08
N ARG A 128 25.54 3.61 5.06
CA ARG A 128 26.13 4.96 5.08
C ARG A 128 26.04 5.60 3.69
N PRO A 129 25.92 6.94 3.63
CA PRO A 129 25.72 7.64 2.36
C PRO A 129 26.88 7.50 1.39
N ASP A 130 28.14 7.41 1.88
CA ASP A 130 29.35 7.28 1.05
C ASP A 130 29.39 5.99 0.22
N GLN A 131 28.65 4.96 0.63
CA GLN A 131 28.55 3.69 -0.10
C GLN A 131 27.77 3.79 -1.43
N VAL A 132 27.07 4.91 -1.69
CA VAL A 132 26.26 5.07 -2.89
C VAL A 132 27.08 5.01 -4.19
N VAL A 133 28.32 5.47 -4.17
CA VAL A 133 29.20 5.47 -5.34
C VAL A 133 29.54 4.03 -5.79
N ASP A 134 29.93 3.18 -4.84
CA ASP A 134 30.20 1.77 -5.10
C ASP A 134 28.92 0.99 -5.48
N ALA A 135 27.79 1.37 -4.85
CA ALA A 135 26.51 0.79 -5.19
C ALA A 135 26.12 1.10 -6.62
N LEU A 136 26.27 2.35 -7.08
CA LEU A 136 25.98 2.73 -8.47
C LEU A 136 26.92 2.08 -9.48
N ALA A 137 28.19 1.90 -9.14
CA ALA A 137 29.13 1.16 -9.99
C ALA A 137 28.64 -0.29 -10.23
N ALA A 138 27.97 -0.90 -9.26
CA ALA A 138 27.45 -2.27 -9.35
C ALA A 138 26.03 -2.35 -9.94
N VAL A 139 25.18 -1.35 -9.72
CA VAL A 139 23.78 -1.32 -10.13
C VAL A 139 23.61 -0.64 -11.49
N GLY A 140 24.41 0.41 -11.76
CA GLY A 140 24.28 1.29 -12.93
C GLY A 140 23.34 2.46 -12.70
N THR A 141 23.25 3.37 -13.67
CA THR A 141 22.31 4.50 -13.72
C THR A 141 21.40 4.38 -14.95
N PRO A 142 20.16 4.86 -14.88
CA PRO A 142 19.49 5.43 -13.72
C PRO A 142 19.20 4.37 -12.65
N ALA A 143 19.20 4.81 -11.38
CA ALA A 143 18.92 3.96 -10.22
C ALA A 143 17.87 4.60 -9.30
N VAL A 144 17.38 3.83 -8.34
CA VAL A 144 16.44 4.30 -7.31
C VAL A 144 17.07 4.07 -5.94
N LEU A 145 17.18 5.13 -5.14
CA LEU A 145 17.52 5.08 -3.73
C LEU A 145 16.24 5.13 -2.91
N LYS A 146 16.01 4.15 -2.04
CA LYS A 146 14.81 4.08 -1.19
C LYS A 146 15.13 3.46 0.17
N PRO A 147 14.35 3.78 1.22
CA PRO A 147 14.50 3.13 2.51
C PRO A 147 14.36 1.61 2.41
N VAL A 148 15.18 0.89 3.17
CA VAL A 148 15.02 -0.57 3.32
C VAL A 148 13.64 -0.88 3.90
N ARG A 149 13.21 -0.09 4.90
CA ARG A 149 11.88 -0.16 5.51
C ARG A 149 11.17 1.17 5.34
N GLY A 150 9.93 1.13 4.90
CA GLY A 150 9.12 2.32 4.64
C GLY A 150 8.01 2.01 3.64
N ALA A 151 7.06 2.92 3.52
CA ALA A 151 5.88 2.80 2.66
C ALA A 151 5.58 4.13 1.95
N ALA A 152 4.62 4.13 1.04
CA ALA A 152 4.05 5.32 0.41
C ALA A 152 5.06 6.20 -0.34
N SER A 153 6.09 5.62 -0.94
CA SER A 153 7.14 6.34 -1.70
C SER A 153 7.87 7.45 -0.92
N GLN A 154 7.85 7.39 0.43
CA GLN A 154 8.61 8.35 1.24
C GLN A 154 10.11 8.12 1.09
N HIS A 155 10.87 9.21 1.00
CA HIS A 155 12.33 9.19 0.84
C HIS A 155 12.82 8.32 -0.33
N VAL A 156 12.05 8.30 -1.43
CA VAL A 156 12.45 7.65 -2.67
C VAL A 156 13.05 8.68 -3.61
N TYR A 157 14.29 8.43 -4.07
CA TYR A 157 15.05 9.35 -4.92
C TYR A 157 15.48 8.65 -6.20
N ARG A 158 15.43 9.37 -7.29
CA ARG A 158 16.00 8.94 -8.56
C ARG A 158 17.46 9.38 -8.64
N LEU A 159 18.34 8.48 -9.02
CA LEU A 159 19.77 8.69 -9.18
C LEU A 159 20.13 8.57 -10.66
N ASP A 160 20.25 9.70 -11.34
CA ASP A 160 20.61 9.74 -12.76
C ASP A 160 22.13 9.96 -12.96
N ASP A 161 22.75 10.72 -12.07
CA ASP A 161 24.17 11.10 -12.12
C ASP A 161 24.90 10.67 -10.83
N PRO A 162 26.02 9.95 -10.95
CA PRO A 162 26.86 9.62 -9.80
C PRO A 162 27.36 10.81 -8.99
N GLN A 163 27.52 12.00 -9.61
CA GLN A 163 27.97 13.20 -8.90
C GLN A 163 26.91 13.73 -7.94
N ASP A 164 25.63 13.70 -8.35
CA ASP A 164 24.52 14.08 -7.49
C ASP A 164 24.13 13.01 -6.46
N ALA A 165 24.44 11.76 -6.73
CA ALA A 165 24.03 10.64 -5.91
C ALA A 165 24.55 10.73 -4.47
N LEU A 166 25.80 11.19 -4.28
CA LEU A 166 26.37 11.33 -2.93
C LEU A 166 25.64 12.41 -2.13
N ARG A 167 25.29 13.53 -2.76
CA ARG A 167 24.49 14.59 -2.13
C ARG A 167 23.10 14.10 -1.76
N LEU A 168 22.41 13.45 -2.70
CA LEU A 168 21.06 12.91 -2.47
C LEU A 168 21.06 11.81 -1.38
N ALA A 169 22.07 10.93 -1.36
CA ALA A 169 22.22 9.95 -0.30
C ALA A 169 22.45 10.62 1.06
N ALA A 170 23.35 11.63 1.13
CA ALA A 170 23.58 12.37 2.36
C ALA A 170 22.30 13.07 2.87
N GLU A 171 21.54 13.70 1.97
CA GLU A 171 20.25 14.31 2.30
C GLU A 171 19.23 13.28 2.80
N ALA A 172 19.15 12.10 2.15
CA ALA A 172 18.25 11.02 2.52
C ALA A 172 18.55 10.50 3.95
N PHE A 173 19.81 10.25 4.27
CA PHE A 173 20.23 9.83 5.61
C PHE A 173 20.05 10.94 6.66
N ALA A 174 20.26 12.20 6.28
CA ALA A 174 20.08 13.35 7.18
C ALA A 174 18.62 13.70 7.47
N ALA A 175 17.67 13.27 6.62
CA ALA A 175 16.24 13.51 6.85
C ALA A 175 15.70 12.86 8.13
N GLY A 176 16.43 11.90 8.71
CA GLY A 176 16.13 11.23 9.98
C GLY A 176 15.09 10.13 9.84
N GLY A 177 15.03 9.26 10.87
CA GLY A 177 14.06 8.17 10.94
C GLY A 177 14.34 6.96 10.03
N VAL A 178 15.38 7.02 9.18
CA VAL A 178 15.79 5.93 8.29
C VAL A 178 17.30 5.73 8.38
N ASP A 179 17.72 4.56 8.85
CA ASP A 179 19.14 4.23 9.04
C ASP A 179 19.75 3.41 7.90
N GLN A 180 18.90 2.90 7.00
CA GLN A 180 19.31 1.98 5.94
C GLN A 180 18.54 2.21 4.66
N PHE A 181 19.26 2.26 3.56
CA PHE A 181 18.70 2.41 2.23
C PHE A 181 19.09 1.23 1.33
N VAL A 182 18.34 1.06 0.25
CA VAL A 182 18.70 0.19 -0.87
C VAL A 182 18.79 1.05 -2.13
N VAL A 183 19.86 0.83 -2.91
CA VAL A 183 19.98 1.31 -4.29
C VAL A 183 19.59 0.18 -5.21
N GLU A 184 18.66 0.43 -6.11
CA GLU A 184 18.17 -0.53 -7.09
C GLU A 184 18.29 0.02 -8.50
N GLU A 185 18.56 -0.84 -9.46
CA GLU A 185 18.39 -0.54 -10.88
C GLU A 185 16.97 -0.02 -11.13
N MET A 186 16.84 1.11 -11.82
CA MET A 186 15.54 1.61 -12.19
C MET A 186 14.89 0.69 -13.23
N LEU A 187 13.78 0.07 -12.86
CA LEU A 187 13.02 -0.76 -13.78
C LEU A 187 12.38 0.11 -14.87
N VAL A 188 12.70 -0.19 -16.11
CA VAL A 188 12.09 0.48 -17.27
C VAL A 188 10.77 -0.20 -17.61
N GLY A 189 9.69 0.54 -17.48
CA GLY A 189 8.37 0.06 -17.84
C GLY A 189 8.12 0.08 -19.34
N CYS A 190 7.11 -0.65 -19.76
CA CYS A 190 6.67 -0.75 -21.14
C CYS A 190 5.25 -0.16 -21.28
N PRO A 191 5.09 1.14 -21.60
CA PRO A 191 3.78 1.78 -21.68
C PRO A 191 2.82 1.12 -22.67
N SER A 192 3.33 0.48 -23.72
CA SER A 192 2.51 -0.24 -24.70
C SER A 192 1.81 -1.47 -24.12
N VAL A 193 2.29 -2.00 -22.97
CA VAL A 193 1.65 -3.11 -22.27
C VAL A 193 0.47 -2.61 -21.41
N ALA A 194 0.64 -1.46 -20.74
CA ALA A 194 -0.39 -0.89 -19.88
C ALA A 194 -1.49 -0.15 -20.64
N GLY A 195 -1.14 0.47 -21.76
CA GLY A 195 -1.98 1.41 -22.48
C GLY A 195 -1.59 2.87 -22.24
N PRO A 196 -2.02 3.80 -23.10
CA PRO A 196 -1.51 5.18 -23.11
C PRO A 196 -1.96 6.03 -21.91
N ASP A 197 -3.09 5.69 -21.29
CA ASP A 197 -3.68 6.45 -20.17
C ASP A 197 -3.33 5.84 -18.79
N LEU A 198 -2.56 4.74 -18.76
CA LEU A 198 -2.26 4.00 -17.55
C LEU A 198 -0.76 4.03 -17.21
N GLY A 199 -0.45 3.86 -15.95
CA GLY A 199 0.92 3.67 -15.48
C GLY A 199 1.48 2.32 -15.93
N ASP A 200 2.78 2.27 -16.12
CA ASP A 200 3.53 1.07 -16.49
C ASP A 200 3.80 0.14 -15.28
N TYR A 201 2.92 0.19 -14.30
CA TYR A 201 2.94 -0.64 -13.09
C TYR A 201 1.52 -0.95 -12.63
N VAL A 202 1.39 -2.01 -11.87
CA VAL A 202 0.11 -2.51 -11.35
C VAL A 202 0.28 -3.01 -9.92
N SER A 203 -0.84 -3.25 -9.23
CA SER A 203 -0.83 -4.11 -8.05
C SER A 203 -1.74 -5.30 -8.24
N VAL A 204 -1.35 -6.42 -7.62
CA VAL A 204 -2.16 -7.63 -7.51
C VAL A 204 -2.51 -7.82 -6.05
N GLU A 205 -3.80 -7.74 -5.76
CA GLU A 205 -4.33 -8.15 -4.46
C GLU A 205 -4.47 -9.67 -4.48
N THR A 206 -3.67 -10.33 -3.68
CA THR A 206 -3.65 -11.79 -3.56
C THR A 206 -4.16 -12.19 -2.19
N LEU A 207 -5.26 -12.93 -2.15
CA LEU A 207 -5.77 -13.51 -0.91
C LEU A 207 -5.19 -14.91 -0.75
N LEU A 208 -4.38 -15.10 0.28
CA LEU A 208 -3.84 -16.40 0.64
C LEU A 208 -4.70 -17.08 1.70
N TRP A 209 -4.89 -18.38 1.52
CA TRP A 209 -5.52 -19.27 2.44
C TRP A 209 -4.65 -20.52 2.63
N ARG A 210 -4.12 -20.74 3.83
CA ARG A 210 -3.22 -21.85 4.14
C ARG A 210 -2.03 -21.96 3.19
N GLY A 211 -1.43 -20.81 2.86
CA GLY A 211 -0.28 -20.72 1.96
C GLY A 211 -0.58 -20.94 0.49
N THR A 212 -1.85 -21.06 0.11
CA THR A 212 -2.29 -21.17 -1.30
C THR A 212 -3.12 -19.98 -1.70
N VAL A 213 -3.10 -19.63 -2.99
CA VAL A 213 -3.94 -18.56 -3.53
C VAL A 213 -5.40 -18.99 -3.49
N ALA A 214 -6.22 -18.25 -2.75
CA ALA A 214 -7.67 -18.39 -2.76
C ALA A 214 -8.31 -17.47 -3.81
N TYR A 215 -7.74 -16.27 -4.01
CA TYR A 215 -8.22 -15.29 -4.97
C TYR A 215 -7.12 -14.31 -5.37
N GLN A 216 -7.21 -13.78 -6.60
CA GLN A 216 -6.36 -12.69 -7.07
C GLN A 216 -7.15 -11.68 -7.87
N MET A 217 -6.77 -10.42 -7.71
CA MET A 217 -7.34 -9.32 -8.45
C MET A 217 -6.28 -8.30 -8.77
N LEU A 218 -6.33 -7.74 -9.97
CA LEU A 218 -5.37 -6.76 -10.45
C LEU A 218 -5.99 -5.37 -10.45
N ASN A 219 -5.24 -4.41 -9.90
CA ASN A 219 -5.50 -2.98 -10.03
C ASN A 219 -4.59 -2.39 -11.10
N SER A 220 -5.15 -1.70 -12.08
CA SER A 220 -4.38 -0.77 -12.90
C SER A 220 -4.08 0.50 -12.12
N ARG A 221 -2.93 1.08 -12.42
CA ARG A 221 -2.46 2.32 -11.80
C ARG A 221 -2.52 3.45 -12.80
N LEU A 222 -2.80 4.66 -12.31
CA LEU A 222 -2.61 5.88 -13.10
C LEU A 222 -1.11 6.21 -13.17
N PRO A 223 -0.66 7.00 -14.16
CA PRO A 223 0.74 7.37 -14.28
C PRO A 223 1.30 8.01 -13.01
N LEU A 224 2.50 7.63 -12.62
CA LEU A 224 3.18 8.24 -11.47
C LEU A 224 3.41 9.73 -11.69
N ARG A 225 3.32 10.49 -10.61
CA ARG A 225 3.78 11.89 -10.54
C ARG A 225 5.17 11.94 -9.94
N GLU A 226 6.01 12.83 -10.46
CA GLU A 226 7.38 12.98 -9.95
C GLU A 226 7.41 13.26 -8.44
N PRO A 227 8.38 12.68 -7.71
CA PRO A 227 9.30 11.59 -8.04
C PRO A 227 8.79 10.20 -7.56
N PHE A 228 8.02 9.46 -8.31
CA PHE A 228 7.45 8.13 -7.98
C PHE A 228 6.19 8.16 -7.09
N ARG A 229 5.42 9.27 -7.09
CA ARG A 229 4.19 9.36 -6.28
C ARG A 229 2.99 8.80 -7.03
N GLU A 230 2.23 7.95 -6.38
CA GLU A 230 1.03 7.36 -6.95
C GLU A 230 -0.09 8.40 -7.10
N SER A 231 -0.73 8.42 -8.25
CA SER A 231 -1.82 9.35 -8.57
C SER A 231 -3.20 8.70 -8.59
N GLY A 232 -3.27 7.37 -8.53
CA GLY A 232 -4.55 6.68 -8.42
C GLY A 232 -4.58 5.26 -8.94
N PHE A 233 -5.76 4.65 -8.79
CA PHE A 233 -6.03 3.23 -9.00
C PHE A 233 -7.33 3.03 -9.76
N ILE A 234 -7.42 1.93 -10.51
CA ILE A 234 -8.64 1.49 -11.22
C ILE A 234 -8.84 0.00 -10.97
N LEU A 235 -10.01 -0.40 -10.50
CA LEU A 235 -10.38 -1.77 -10.21
C LEU A 235 -11.74 -2.10 -10.86
N PRO A 236 -11.86 -3.22 -11.63
CA PRO A 236 -10.80 -4.16 -12.02
C PRO A 236 -9.77 -3.53 -12.95
N GLY A 237 -8.57 -4.11 -12.93
CA GLY A 237 -7.48 -3.64 -13.79
C GLY A 237 -7.75 -3.88 -15.28
N LEU A 238 -7.32 -2.93 -16.09
CA LEU A 238 -7.64 -2.80 -17.52
C LEU A 238 -6.57 -3.43 -18.45
N LEU A 239 -5.89 -4.48 -18.00
CA LEU A 239 -4.86 -5.14 -18.79
C LEU A 239 -5.43 -6.29 -19.66
N PRO A 240 -4.76 -6.64 -20.77
CA PRO A 240 -5.05 -7.87 -21.52
C PRO A 240 -4.94 -9.12 -20.63
N ALA A 241 -5.75 -10.14 -20.90
CA ALA A 241 -5.83 -11.36 -20.10
C ALA A 241 -4.44 -12.03 -19.89
N ALA A 242 -3.64 -12.15 -20.94
CA ALA A 242 -2.31 -12.76 -20.84
C ALA A 242 -1.36 -11.99 -19.90
N VAL A 243 -1.43 -10.65 -19.89
CA VAL A 243 -0.63 -9.82 -18.98
C VAL A 243 -1.12 -9.96 -17.54
N LYS A 244 -2.44 -10.07 -17.33
CA LYS A 244 -3.03 -10.34 -16.01
C LYS A 244 -2.56 -11.69 -15.45
N GLU A 245 -2.61 -12.74 -16.28
CA GLU A 245 -2.17 -14.09 -15.89
C GLU A 245 -0.69 -14.11 -15.50
N ASP A 246 0.17 -13.44 -16.26
CA ASP A 246 1.59 -13.31 -15.93
C ASP A 246 1.79 -12.54 -14.61
N ALA A 247 1.05 -11.44 -14.39
CA ALA A 247 1.10 -10.68 -13.15
C ALA A 247 0.66 -11.53 -11.95
N TYR A 248 -0.40 -12.31 -12.09
CA TYR A 248 -0.90 -13.22 -11.05
C TYR A 248 0.13 -14.29 -10.69
N ARG A 249 0.72 -14.92 -11.71
CA ARG A 249 1.77 -15.94 -11.51
C ARG A 249 2.99 -15.37 -10.80
N VAL A 250 3.44 -14.16 -11.16
CA VAL A 250 4.59 -13.50 -10.51
C VAL A 250 4.24 -13.11 -9.06
N ALA A 251 3.04 -12.58 -8.81
CA ALA A 251 2.58 -12.21 -7.47
C ALA A 251 2.48 -13.44 -6.55
N GLU A 252 1.90 -14.56 -7.02
CA GLU A 252 1.85 -15.81 -6.27
C GLU A 252 3.25 -16.34 -5.93
N ALA A 253 4.14 -16.37 -6.93
CA ALA A 253 5.51 -16.83 -6.73
C ALA A 253 6.27 -15.95 -5.73
N ALA A 254 6.03 -14.63 -5.75
CA ALA A 254 6.63 -13.70 -4.80
C ALA A 254 6.12 -13.93 -3.36
N CYS A 255 4.82 -14.10 -3.17
CA CYS A 255 4.25 -14.42 -1.86
C CYS A 255 4.83 -15.74 -1.30
N ARG A 256 4.95 -16.74 -2.15
CA ARG A 256 5.55 -18.05 -1.77
C ARG A 256 7.03 -17.89 -1.42
N ALA A 257 7.81 -17.12 -2.16
CA ALA A 257 9.22 -16.88 -1.91
C ALA A 257 9.47 -16.24 -0.54
N LEU A 258 8.56 -15.37 -0.08
CA LEU A 258 8.64 -14.74 1.23
C LEU A 258 8.06 -15.62 2.36
N GLY A 259 7.47 -16.78 2.05
CA GLY A 259 6.87 -17.66 3.04
C GLY A 259 5.57 -17.11 3.65
N LEU A 260 4.83 -16.27 2.91
CA LEU A 260 3.57 -15.71 3.39
C LEU A 260 2.46 -16.77 3.41
N ALA A 261 1.58 -16.73 4.42
CA ALA A 261 0.66 -17.82 4.70
C ALA A 261 -0.81 -17.49 4.50
N ASP A 262 -1.36 -16.52 5.24
CA ASP A 262 -2.79 -16.25 5.29
C ASP A 262 -3.07 -14.74 5.21
N GLY A 263 -4.16 -14.33 4.56
CA GLY A 263 -4.61 -12.95 4.48
C GLY A 263 -4.37 -12.29 3.12
N TRP A 264 -4.62 -11.01 3.06
CA TRP A 264 -4.40 -10.20 1.87
C TRP A 264 -2.93 -9.82 1.69
N MET A 265 -2.46 -9.91 0.46
CA MET A 265 -1.13 -9.48 0.02
C MET A 265 -1.28 -8.48 -1.11
N HIS A 266 -0.69 -7.33 -0.95
CA HIS A 266 -0.62 -6.27 -1.97
C HIS A 266 0.74 -6.35 -2.67
N VAL A 267 0.77 -6.87 -3.89
CA VAL A 267 2.00 -7.09 -4.65
C VAL A 267 2.09 -6.07 -5.79
N GLU A 268 3.07 -5.19 -5.72
CA GLU A 268 3.32 -4.20 -6.76
C GLU A 268 4.29 -4.74 -7.82
N LEU A 269 3.91 -4.58 -9.08
CA LEU A 269 4.64 -5.09 -10.23
C LEU A 269 4.90 -3.99 -11.26
N LYS A 270 6.14 -3.88 -11.73
CA LYS A 270 6.48 -3.09 -12.92
C LYS A 270 6.22 -3.91 -14.17
N LEU A 271 5.50 -3.34 -15.12
CA LEU A 271 5.23 -3.95 -16.42
C LEU A 271 6.38 -3.64 -17.38
N THR A 272 7.30 -4.56 -17.55
CA THR A 272 8.45 -4.41 -18.47
C THR A 272 8.20 -5.12 -19.81
N ALA A 273 9.05 -4.87 -20.80
CA ALA A 273 8.97 -5.53 -22.09
C ALA A 273 9.14 -7.07 -22.00
N ASP A 274 9.86 -7.54 -20.97
CA ASP A 274 10.14 -8.96 -20.73
C ASP A 274 9.21 -9.57 -19.67
N GLY A 275 8.10 -8.92 -19.36
CA GLY A 275 7.10 -9.35 -18.40
C GLY A 275 7.14 -8.58 -17.05
N PRO A 276 6.23 -8.93 -16.10
CA PRO A 276 6.13 -8.25 -14.82
C PRO A 276 7.32 -8.52 -13.91
N VAL A 277 7.78 -7.46 -13.20
CA VAL A 277 8.87 -7.54 -12.21
C VAL A 277 8.40 -6.97 -10.89
N VAL A 278 8.64 -7.68 -9.78
CA VAL A 278 8.21 -7.25 -8.45
C VAL A 278 8.88 -5.94 -8.03
N ILE A 279 8.06 -4.92 -7.73
CA ILE A 279 8.48 -3.68 -7.07
C ILE A 279 8.51 -3.90 -5.56
N GLU A 280 7.43 -4.45 -4.99
CA GLU A 280 7.29 -4.68 -3.55
C GLU A 280 6.19 -5.70 -3.25
N VAL A 281 6.34 -6.42 -2.14
CA VAL A 281 5.31 -7.30 -1.57
C VAL A 281 4.95 -6.78 -0.20
N ASN A 282 3.71 -6.36 -0.01
CA ASN A 282 3.18 -5.91 1.27
C ASN A 282 2.19 -6.96 1.78
N ALA A 283 2.46 -7.53 2.96
CA ALA A 283 1.63 -8.63 3.51
C ALA A 283 0.37 -8.10 4.22
N ARG A 284 -0.34 -7.21 3.55
CA ARG A 284 -1.60 -6.58 3.98
C ARG A 284 -2.41 -6.14 2.79
N LEU A 285 -3.64 -5.70 3.01
CA LEU A 285 -4.50 -5.09 2.00
C LEU A 285 -3.90 -3.78 1.48
N GLY A 286 -4.06 -3.48 0.20
CA GLY A 286 -3.67 -2.19 -0.39
C GLY A 286 -4.51 -1.03 0.15
N GLY A 287 -3.95 0.19 0.17
CA GLY A 287 -4.70 1.40 0.51
C GLY A 287 -5.85 1.63 -0.51
N TYR A 288 -7.01 2.08 -0.04
CA TYR A 288 -8.23 2.28 -0.82
C TYR A 288 -8.83 1.01 -1.47
N VAL A 289 -8.13 -0.12 -1.44
CA VAL A 289 -8.56 -1.35 -2.10
C VAL A 289 -9.83 -1.91 -1.49
N ALA A 290 -10.03 -1.82 -0.17
CA ALA A 290 -11.25 -2.27 0.48
C ALA A 290 -12.49 -1.61 -0.12
N THR A 291 -12.52 -0.29 -0.15
CA THR A 291 -13.61 0.49 -0.74
C THR A 291 -13.82 0.19 -2.22
N MET A 292 -12.73 0.07 -2.99
CA MET A 292 -12.82 -0.25 -4.43
C MET A 292 -13.37 -1.66 -4.68
N LEU A 293 -12.96 -2.65 -3.87
CA LEU A 293 -13.49 -4.02 -3.92
C LEU A 293 -14.98 -4.06 -3.62
N TYR A 294 -15.42 -3.32 -2.61
CA TYR A 294 -16.83 -3.20 -2.28
C TYR A 294 -17.63 -2.58 -3.43
N ARG A 295 -17.14 -1.47 -4.01
CA ARG A 295 -17.83 -0.77 -5.10
C ARG A 295 -17.88 -1.55 -6.40
N SER A 296 -16.82 -2.31 -6.71
CA SER A 296 -16.76 -3.08 -7.97
C SER A 296 -17.45 -4.44 -7.86
N TYR A 297 -17.31 -5.12 -6.73
CA TYR A 297 -17.69 -6.53 -6.59
C TYR A 297 -18.62 -6.82 -5.38
N GLY A 298 -18.92 -5.83 -4.56
CA GLY A 298 -19.64 -6.04 -3.30
C GLY A 298 -18.83 -6.82 -2.26
N VAL A 299 -17.47 -6.79 -2.35
CA VAL A 299 -16.58 -7.55 -1.48
C VAL A 299 -16.20 -6.76 -0.25
N GLU A 300 -16.55 -7.27 0.93
CA GLU A 300 -16.14 -6.74 2.23
C GLU A 300 -14.74 -7.28 2.57
N ALA A 301 -13.69 -6.62 2.06
CA ALA A 301 -12.33 -7.13 2.13
C ALA A 301 -11.77 -7.22 3.55
N VAL A 302 -12.18 -6.31 4.44
CA VAL A 302 -11.79 -6.31 5.86
C VAL A 302 -12.46 -7.48 6.58
N ARG A 303 -13.74 -7.73 6.32
CA ARG A 303 -14.45 -8.90 6.84
C ARG A 303 -13.80 -10.21 6.42
N ILE A 304 -13.42 -10.30 5.15
CA ILE A 304 -12.69 -11.47 4.64
C ILE A 304 -11.36 -11.66 5.38
N ALA A 305 -10.65 -10.58 5.72
CA ALA A 305 -9.44 -10.67 6.52
C ALA A 305 -9.72 -11.27 7.91
N PHE A 306 -10.83 -10.87 8.56
CA PHE A 306 -11.26 -11.45 9.84
C PHE A 306 -11.64 -12.92 9.70
N ASP A 307 -12.37 -13.30 8.66
CA ASP A 307 -12.74 -14.70 8.40
C ASP A 307 -11.49 -15.58 8.23
N VAL A 308 -10.52 -15.11 7.44
CA VAL A 308 -9.22 -15.80 7.26
C VAL A 308 -8.47 -15.91 8.58
N ALA A 309 -8.42 -14.84 9.37
CA ALA A 309 -7.71 -14.82 10.65
C ALA A 309 -8.26 -15.86 11.65
N VAL A 310 -9.60 -16.03 11.69
CA VAL A 310 -10.22 -17.04 12.58
C VAL A 310 -10.29 -18.44 11.97
N GLY A 311 -9.66 -18.65 10.82
CA GLY A 311 -9.58 -19.96 10.18
C GLY A 311 -10.81 -20.34 9.33
N ARG A 312 -11.70 -19.41 9.01
CA ARG A 312 -12.78 -19.64 8.06
C ARG A 312 -12.25 -19.51 6.62
N ARG A 313 -12.72 -20.40 5.74
CA ARG A 313 -12.37 -20.31 4.32
C ARG A 313 -13.03 -19.08 3.70
N PRO A 314 -12.26 -18.19 3.02
CA PRO A 314 -12.84 -17.03 2.37
C PRO A 314 -13.75 -17.45 1.21
N VAL A 315 -14.87 -16.76 1.07
CA VAL A 315 -15.80 -16.92 -0.05
C VAL A 315 -15.78 -15.62 -0.85
N MET A 316 -15.32 -15.72 -2.07
CA MET A 316 -15.32 -14.58 -3.00
C MET A 316 -16.51 -14.67 -3.92
N PRO A 317 -17.16 -13.54 -4.29
CA PRO A 317 -18.24 -13.56 -5.24
C PRO A 317 -17.76 -14.08 -6.59
N ALA A 318 -18.57 -14.93 -7.21
CA ALA A 318 -18.36 -15.38 -8.59
C ALA A 318 -19.05 -14.39 -9.54
N GLY A 319 -18.37 -14.01 -10.61
CA GLY A 319 -18.96 -13.20 -11.69
C GLY A 319 -18.13 -11.97 -12.05
N GLU A 320 -18.67 -11.26 -13.04
CA GLU A 320 -18.10 -10.01 -13.51
C GLU A 320 -18.35 -8.86 -12.50
N PRO A 321 -17.50 -7.85 -12.49
CA PRO A 321 -17.70 -6.69 -11.64
C PRO A 321 -19.00 -5.95 -12.01
N ALA A 322 -19.71 -5.45 -11.03
CA ALA A 322 -20.90 -4.62 -11.23
C ALA A 322 -20.54 -3.23 -11.79
N ALA A 323 -19.34 -2.76 -11.50
CA ALA A 323 -18.82 -1.47 -11.95
C ALA A 323 -17.29 -1.46 -11.98
N VAL A 324 -16.71 -0.49 -12.67
CA VAL A 324 -15.29 -0.15 -12.59
C VAL A 324 -15.13 1.00 -11.61
N ALA A 325 -14.50 0.73 -10.46
CA ALA A 325 -14.19 1.73 -9.45
C ALA A 325 -12.85 2.39 -9.72
N PHE A 326 -12.72 3.65 -9.32
CA PHE A 326 -11.45 4.35 -9.35
C PHE A 326 -11.26 5.24 -8.13
N CYS A 327 -10.00 5.47 -7.79
CA CYS A 327 -9.56 6.41 -6.77
C CYS A 327 -8.48 7.29 -7.41
N TYR A 328 -8.66 8.60 -7.39
CA TYR A 328 -7.70 9.60 -7.86
C TYR A 328 -7.14 10.38 -6.68
N GLN A 329 -5.84 10.40 -6.53
CA GLN A 329 -5.14 11.10 -5.46
C GLN A 329 -4.64 12.46 -5.96
N ILE A 330 -5.06 13.52 -5.33
CA ILE A 330 -4.62 14.89 -5.62
C ILE A 330 -3.34 15.13 -4.84
N LEU A 331 -2.24 15.24 -5.56
CA LEU A 331 -0.90 15.40 -5.00
C LEU A 331 -0.44 16.86 -5.08
N PRO A 332 0.30 17.35 -4.08
CA PRO A 332 0.88 18.68 -4.16
C PRO A 332 1.96 18.76 -5.25
N PRO A 333 2.22 19.92 -5.85
CA PRO A 333 3.33 20.10 -6.77
C PRO A 333 4.68 19.92 -6.05
N VAL A 334 5.73 19.59 -6.83
CA VAL A 334 7.11 19.55 -6.32
C VAL A 334 7.54 20.98 -6.00
N GLY A 335 8.15 21.17 -4.82
CA GLY A 335 8.57 22.48 -4.34
C GLY A 335 8.00 22.79 -2.95
N ASP A 336 8.15 24.03 -2.55
CA ASP A 336 7.66 24.53 -1.26
C ASP A 336 6.42 25.40 -1.51
N TRP A 337 5.25 24.82 -1.23
CA TRP A 337 3.97 25.37 -1.61
C TRP A 337 2.98 25.40 -0.46
N ARG A 338 2.06 26.36 -0.56
CA ARG A 338 0.89 26.49 0.31
C ARG A 338 -0.36 26.39 -0.55
N LEU A 339 -1.30 25.55 -0.16
CA LEU A 339 -2.61 25.49 -0.83
C LEU A 339 -3.35 26.80 -0.58
N THR A 340 -3.79 27.48 -1.65
CA THR A 340 -4.51 28.75 -1.55
C THR A 340 -6.01 28.56 -1.76
N SER A 341 -6.39 27.73 -2.74
CA SER A 341 -7.80 27.50 -3.07
C SER A 341 -8.00 26.15 -3.73
N TRP A 342 -9.10 25.52 -3.42
CA TRP A 342 -9.61 24.33 -4.11
C TRP A 342 -10.38 24.68 -5.40
N GLY A 343 -10.77 25.97 -5.58
CA GLY A 343 -11.64 26.36 -6.70
C GLY A 343 -12.90 25.50 -6.76
N ARG A 344 -13.20 24.96 -7.95
CA ARG A 344 -14.36 24.10 -8.19
C ARG A 344 -14.07 22.60 -8.04
N VAL A 345 -12.93 22.21 -7.49
CA VAL A 345 -12.58 20.79 -7.31
C VAL A 345 -13.62 20.06 -6.44
N ALA A 346 -14.12 20.71 -5.37
CA ALA A 346 -15.21 20.16 -4.56
C ALA A 346 -16.50 19.94 -5.37
N GLY A 347 -16.78 20.76 -6.39
CA GLY A 347 -17.94 20.63 -7.28
C GLY A 347 -17.86 19.43 -8.24
N LEU A 348 -16.78 18.66 -8.24
CA LEU A 348 -16.71 17.39 -8.96
C LEU A 348 -17.75 16.38 -8.47
N GLU A 349 -18.25 16.50 -7.24
CA GLU A 349 -19.33 15.66 -6.69
C GLU A 349 -20.66 15.78 -7.47
N ASP A 350 -20.86 16.86 -8.21
CA ASP A 350 -22.06 17.04 -9.05
C ASP A 350 -22.08 16.08 -10.27
N ARG A 351 -20.98 15.40 -10.55
CA ARG A 351 -20.87 14.44 -11.65
C ARG A 351 -21.41 13.08 -11.20
N SER A 352 -22.18 12.44 -12.06
CA SER A 352 -22.77 11.12 -11.79
C SER A 352 -21.78 9.96 -11.67
N ASP A 353 -20.55 10.14 -12.16
CA ASP A 353 -19.46 9.14 -12.08
C ASP A 353 -18.52 9.37 -10.86
N ILE A 354 -18.76 10.41 -10.07
CA ILE A 354 -18.03 10.71 -8.82
C ILE A 354 -18.91 10.38 -7.63
N LEU A 355 -18.37 9.68 -6.66
CA LEU A 355 -19.06 9.30 -5.42
C LEU A 355 -18.64 10.15 -4.22
N SER A 356 -17.40 10.59 -4.20
CA SER A 356 -16.90 11.44 -3.12
C SER A 356 -15.70 12.27 -3.56
N VAL A 357 -15.57 13.45 -2.97
CA VAL A 357 -14.41 14.33 -3.06
C VAL A 357 -13.99 14.70 -1.64
N VAL A 358 -12.83 14.22 -1.21
CA VAL A 358 -12.30 14.53 0.11
C VAL A 358 -11.17 15.53 -0.03
N CYS A 359 -11.38 16.77 0.44
CA CYS A 359 -10.34 17.78 0.56
C CYS A 359 -9.64 17.59 1.92
N ILE A 360 -8.41 17.06 1.92
CA ILE A 360 -7.65 16.76 3.13
C ILE A 360 -6.95 18.01 3.65
N ALA A 361 -6.25 18.73 2.75
CA ALA A 361 -5.58 19.97 3.13
C ALA A 361 -6.56 21.15 3.09
N ALA A 362 -6.43 22.06 4.05
CA ALA A 362 -7.20 23.30 4.08
C ALA A 362 -6.46 24.43 3.32
N PRO A 363 -7.18 25.42 2.77
CA PRO A 363 -6.56 26.65 2.29
C PRO A 363 -5.71 27.31 3.38
N GLY A 364 -4.46 27.63 3.06
CA GLY A 364 -3.45 28.11 3.98
C GLY A 364 -2.45 27.06 4.45
N ASP A 365 -2.75 25.78 4.30
CA ASP A 365 -1.83 24.70 4.72
C ASP A 365 -0.59 24.67 3.82
N ARG A 366 0.57 24.47 4.45
CA ARG A 366 1.80 24.10 3.75
C ARG A 366 1.72 22.63 3.35
N VAL A 367 2.00 22.34 2.10
CA VAL A 367 1.93 21.00 1.53
C VAL A 367 3.34 20.49 1.22
N ASP A 368 3.62 19.24 1.58
CA ASP A 368 4.95 18.65 1.42
C ASP A 368 4.92 17.43 0.50
N TRP A 369 5.44 17.59 -0.70
CA TRP A 369 5.55 16.53 -1.69
C TRP A 369 6.48 15.37 -1.25
N ARG A 370 7.41 15.62 -0.30
CA ARG A 370 8.36 14.60 0.21
C ARG A 370 7.68 13.53 1.05
N GLN A 371 6.45 13.79 1.50
CA GLN A 371 5.61 12.79 2.18
C GLN A 371 5.16 11.66 1.24
N GLY A 372 5.56 11.71 -0.04
CA GLY A 372 5.14 10.71 -1.02
C GLY A 372 3.62 10.68 -1.19
N THR A 373 3.05 9.48 -1.23
CA THR A 373 1.60 9.29 -1.34
C THR A 373 0.85 9.70 -0.05
N GLN A 374 1.50 9.70 1.12
CA GLN A 374 0.91 10.24 2.35
C GLN A 374 0.75 11.76 2.33
N GLY A 375 1.46 12.45 1.44
CA GLY A 375 1.28 13.88 1.18
C GLY A 375 0.10 14.21 0.28
N THR A 376 -0.80 13.26 0.00
CA THR A 376 -2.05 13.47 -0.74
C THR A 376 -2.87 14.56 -0.05
N ILE A 377 -3.23 15.60 -0.81
CA ILE A 377 -3.99 16.75 -0.31
C ILE A 377 -5.49 16.61 -0.51
N GLY A 378 -5.92 15.67 -1.35
CA GLY A 378 -7.32 15.33 -1.56
C GLY A 378 -7.47 14.04 -2.33
N VAL A 379 -8.67 13.46 -2.28
CA VAL A 379 -9.01 12.19 -2.94
C VAL A 379 -10.35 12.33 -3.64
N VAL A 380 -10.41 11.86 -4.88
CA VAL A 380 -11.65 11.75 -5.65
C VAL A 380 -11.90 10.28 -5.92
N GLU A 381 -13.06 9.80 -5.52
CA GLU A 381 -13.45 8.41 -5.76
C GLU A 381 -14.72 8.35 -6.61
N GLY A 382 -14.77 7.36 -7.48
CA GLY A 382 -15.93 7.20 -8.36
C GLY A 382 -16.06 5.80 -8.92
N VAL A 383 -17.14 5.62 -9.68
CA VAL A 383 -17.46 4.39 -10.39
C VAL A 383 -18.01 4.71 -11.78
N ALA A 384 -17.79 3.81 -12.72
CA ALA A 384 -18.42 3.85 -14.02
C ALA A 384 -18.75 2.44 -14.51
N GLU A 385 -19.69 2.33 -15.44
CA GLU A 385 -20.07 1.04 -16.03
C GLU A 385 -18.99 0.41 -16.90
N ARG A 386 -18.12 1.27 -17.48
CA ARG A 386 -17.12 0.85 -18.47
C ARG A 386 -15.78 1.54 -18.26
N PRO A 387 -14.67 0.86 -18.61
CA PRO A 387 -13.31 1.40 -18.50
C PRO A 387 -13.10 2.77 -19.15
N GLU A 388 -13.66 2.97 -20.36
CA GLU A 388 -13.49 4.22 -21.11
C GLU A 388 -14.12 5.41 -20.39
N ALA A 389 -15.24 5.17 -19.69
CA ALA A 389 -15.90 6.20 -18.89
C ALA A 389 -15.05 6.58 -17.68
N VAL A 390 -14.37 5.61 -17.02
CA VAL A 390 -13.41 5.90 -15.94
C VAL A 390 -12.25 6.77 -16.45
N LEU A 391 -11.65 6.42 -17.58
CA LEU A 391 -10.56 7.20 -18.14
C LEU A 391 -11.02 8.61 -18.55
N ALA A 392 -12.25 8.75 -19.01
CA ALA A 392 -12.84 10.07 -19.30
C ALA A 392 -13.07 10.88 -18.01
N ALA A 393 -13.52 10.23 -16.92
CA ALA A 393 -13.66 10.87 -15.61
C ALA A 393 -12.30 11.35 -15.07
N VAL A 394 -11.28 10.49 -15.11
CA VAL A 394 -9.91 10.85 -14.69
C VAL A 394 -9.40 12.07 -15.47
N ARG A 395 -9.53 12.10 -16.79
CA ARG A 395 -9.14 13.25 -17.60
C ARG A 395 -9.93 14.51 -17.25
N ALA A 396 -11.20 14.39 -16.86
CA ALA A 396 -12.01 15.54 -16.41
C ALA A 396 -11.53 16.06 -15.05
N ILE A 397 -11.21 15.15 -14.11
CA ILE A 397 -10.63 15.49 -12.81
C ILE A 397 -9.32 16.25 -13.01
N GLU A 398 -8.41 15.72 -13.84
CA GLU A 398 -7.10 16.37 -14.12
C GLU A 398 -7.24 17.77 -14.69
N ARG A 399 -8.18 17.97 -15.62
CA ARG A 399 -8.46 19.31 -16.15
C ARG A 399 -8.99 20.26 -15.08
N THR A 400 -9.96 19.80 -14.28
CA THR A 400 -10.50 20.64 -13.20
C THR A 400 -9.42 21.01 -12.18
N ILE A 401 -8.54 20.08 -11.82
CA ILE A 401 -7.42 20.35 -10.92
C ILE A 401 -6.46 21.36 -11.54
N ALA A 402 -6.09 21.20 -12.81
CA ALA A 402 -5.18 22.10 -13.50
C ALA A 402 -5.74 23.54 -13.64
N ASP A 403 -7.04 23.66 -13.82
CA ASP A 403 -7.71 24.96 -14.04
C ASP A 403 -8.06 25.68 -12.72
N GLU A 404 -8.31 24.93 -11.63
CA GLU A 404 -8.97 25.49 -10.44
C GLU A 404 -8.12 25.44 -9.17
N LEU A 405 -7.20 24.45 -9.05
CA LEU A 405 -6.40 24.29 -7.84
C LEU A 405 -5.26 25.31 -7.80
N VAL A 406 -5.23 26.13 -6.76
CA VAL A 406 -4.29 27.25 -6.68
C VAL A 406 -3.32 27.08 -5.52
N PHE A 407 -2.03 27.26 -5.80
CA PHE A 407 -0.95 27.27 -4.84
C PHE A 407 -0.21 28.60 -4.87
N SER A 408 0.38 29.00 -3.73
CA SER A 408 1.35 30.08 -3.62
C SER A 408 2.67 29.54 -3.04
N PRO A 409 3.81 30.18 -3.30
CA PRO A 409 5.05 29.86 -2.59
C PRO A 409 4.86 29.92 -1.08
N ALA A 410 5.44 28.94 -0.33
CA ALA A 410 5.26 28.82 1.12
C ALA A 410 6.24 29.68 1.93
#